data_767e24475ba333580f226c77c502e648
#
_entry.id   767e24475ba333580f226c77c502e648
#
_cell.length_a   1.000
_cell.length_b   1.000
_cell.length_c   1.000
_cell.angle_alpha   90.00
_cell.angle_beta   90.00
_cell.angle_gamma   90.00
#
_symmetry.space_group_name_H-M   'P 1'
#
loop_
_entity.id
_entity.type
_entity.pdbx_description
1 polymer ?
#
loop_
_entity_poly.entity_id
_entity_poly.type
_entity_poly.pdbx_seq_one_letter_code
_entity_poly.pdbx_strand_id
1 'polypeptide(L)'
;MPEYVERMFPEPVDLGIAEDDRAVTNVPAGTRAHLEGGGGEATQWYEGGGAVGDQAVKGITIYPPRRGIKTQGDPFEPVKIGILIDMELGQLLADWIDPTILAIEDALNEGIWRRGPIELVVADARGLPRENYRKVIEGYRWLVEQGCVVVLGPMISDNCLIVQETVNELRVPSIGWTGALKYASEYAFTIANGDIPSEGAMCAHWLKAHGHEKVGLFWEQGSSGKDYCDFFRDTALSLGMTITKEVKLEPNPVGLQDDLAAMRDLGTEGVYYGGYGYATFHFAAAFKALDWDPPRVMGTAFMFYSNSNAWAEGLEGWHGVDQLGEDGANPNYNAMIERFEKRFGRVSRNVVVALAYDTARVAIHGIANAAIPEPRWVKEGMERIRWMPATNGGPGTYIQFGPHDRKGYKGDFLTIRHLRDGQLEFDGYHRPEWPSNTAGS
;
A
#
# COMPACT_ATOMS: atom_id res chain seq x y z
N MET A 1 -11.81 -12.64 25.95
CA MET A 1 -10.97 -12.40 24.77
C MET A 1 -10.85 -10.90 24.61
N PRO A 2 -9.71 -10.34 24.21
CA PRO A 2 -9.63 -8.93 23.88
C PRO A 2 -10.61 -8.58 22.75
N GLU A 3 -11.33 -7.50 22.91
CA GLU A 3 -12.34 -6.98 22.00
C GLU A 3 -11.83 -6.86 20.54
N TYR A 4 -10.53 -6.71 20.37
CA TYR A 4 -9.85 -6.63 19.08
C TYR A 4 -9.95 -7.93 18.24
N VAL A 5 -9.78 -9.10 18.88
CA VAL A 5 -9.84 -10.39 18.16
C VAL A 5 -11.25 -10.70 17.69
N GLU A 6 -12.24 -10.39 18.52
CA GLU A 6 -13.65 -10.51 18.12
C GLU A 6 -14.00 -9.54 16.98
N ARG A 7 -13.37 -8.35 16.94
CA ARG A 7 -13.53 -7.38 15.87
C ARG A 7 -12.82 -7.77 14.58
N MET A 8 -11.68 -8.48 14.69
CA MET A 8 -10.92 -8.91 13.51
C MET A 8 -11.61 -10.08 12.80
N PHE A 9 -12.30 -10.95 13.55
CA PHE A 9 -13.01 -12.11 13.04
C PHE A 9 -14.44 -12.19 13.60
N PRO A 10 -15.27 -11.15 13.40
CA PRO A 10 -16.62 -11.16 13.88
C PRO A 10 -17.42 -12.30 13.21
N GLU A 11 -18.46 -12.75 13.88
CA GLU A 11 -19.43 -13.66 13.29
C GLU A 11 -19.90 -13.13 11.93
N PRO A 12 -20.16 -13.98 10.94
CA PRO A 12 -20.61 -13.56 9.63
C PRO A 12 -21.85 -12.66 9.74
N VAL A 13 -21.73 -11.43 9.22
CA VAL A 13 -22.86 -10.50 9.20
C VAL A 13 -23.91 -11.02 8.22
N ASP A 14 -25.18 -10.97 8.60
CA ASP A 14 -26.28 -11.33 7.71
C ASP A 14 -26.39 -10.34 6.54
N LEU A 15 -25.94 -10.76 5.39
CA LEU A 15 -26.01 -10.00 4.14
C LEU A 15 -27.34 -10.23 3.40
N GLY A 16 -28.34 -10.89 4.05
CA GLY A 16 -29.58 -11.33 3.39
C GLY A 16 -29.37 -12.52 2.47
N ILE A 17 -28.18 -13.14 2.47
CA ILE A 17 -27.87 -14.38 1.78
C ILE A 17 -28.19 -15.52 2.75
N ALA A 18 -28.85 -16.56 2.29
CA ALA A 18 -29.16 -17.72 3.12
C ALA A 18 -27.86 -18.28 3.74
N GLU A 19 -27.93 -18.77 4.97
CA GLU A 19 -26.75 -19.17 5.76
C GLU A 19 -25.86 -20.18 5.03
N ASP A 20 -26.47 -21.09 4.27
CA ASP A 20 -25.79 -22.09 3.44
C ASP A 20 -25.20 -21.52 2.14
N ASP A 21 -25.49 -20.26 1.81
CA ASP A 21 -25.12 -19.61 0.55
C ASP A 21 -24.10 -18.49 0.71
N ARG A 22 -23.54 -18.26 1.92
CA ARG A 22 -22.52 -17.23 2.15
C ARG A 22 -21.12 -17.81 2.14
N ALA A 23 -20.17 -16.94 1.81
CA ALA A 23 -18.76 -17.20 2.10
C ALA A 23 -18.55 -17.18 3.62
N VAL A 24 -17.82 -18.17 4.13
CA VAL A 24 -17.55 -18.32 5.56
C VAL A 24 -16.06 -18.26 5.78
N THR A 25 -15.64 -17.34 6.66
CA THR A 25 -14.27 -17.28 7.12
C THR A 25 -14.09 -18.15 8.34
N ASN A 26 -13.20 -19.11 8.26
CA ASN A 26 -12.81 -19.96 9.40
C ASN A 26 -11.40 -19.61 9.84
N VAL A 27 -11.28 -19.12 11.08
CA VAL A 27 -10.00 -18.80 11.68
C VAL A 27 -9.55 -19.97 12.53
N PRO A 28 -8.39 -20.59 12.27
CA PRO A 28 -7.84 -21.63 13.12
C PRO A 28 -7.67 -21.15 14.56
N ALA A 29 -7.98 -22.01 15.53
CA ALA A 29 -7.96 -21.67 16.95
C ALA A 29 -6.62 -21.07 17.43
N GLY A 30 -5.48 -21.52 16.88
CA GLY A 30 -4.17 -20.95 17.16
C GLY A 30 -3.94 -19.53 16.62
N THR A 31 -4.69 -19.15 15.58
CA THR A 31 -4.58 -17.81 14.99
C THR A 31 -5.21 -16.74 15.89
N ARG A 32 -6.30 -17.05 16.57
CA ARG A 32 -6.94 -16.12 17.51
C ARG A 32 -6.02 -15.73 18.66
N ALA A 33 -5.30 -16.70 19.23
CA ALA A 33 -4.37 -16.45 20.33
C ALA A 33 -3.23 -15.49 19.95
N HIS A 34 -2.84 -15.48 18.68
CA HIS A 34 -1.76 -14.64 18.18
C HIS A 34 -2.20 -13.22 17.83
N LEU A 35 -3.48 -12.99 17.58
CA LEU A 35 -4.03 -11.68 17.26
C LEU A 35 -4.58 -10.96 18.52
N GLU A 36 -4.56 -11.62 19.67
CA GLU A 36 -5.06 -11.09 20.94
C GLU A 36 -4.21 -9.96 21.54
N GLY A 37 -2.98 -9.79 21.08
CA GLY A 37 -2.08 -8.72 21.50
C GLY A 37 -2.23 -7.46 20.65
N GLY A 38 -3.35 -6.77 20.70
CA GLY A 38 -3.52 -5.51 19.97
C GLY A 38 -2.47 -4.46 20.33
N GLY A 39 -1.87 -3.84 19.35
CA GLY A 39 -1.03 -2.65 19.37
C GLY A 39 0.02 -2.54 20.47
N GLY A 40 1.16 -2.95 20.40
CA GLY A 40 2.27 -2.94 21.37
C GLY A 40 2.61 -4.34 21.88
N GLU A 41 1.63 -5.22 21.98
CA GLU A 41 1.86 -6.64 22.32
C GLU A 41 1.96 -7.53 21.07
N ALA A 42 1.55 -7.06 19.91
CA ALA A 42 1.85 -7.71 18.64
C ALA A 42 3.36 -7.89 18.42
N THR A 43 4.18 -7.04 19.02
CA THR A 43 5.63 -7.15 19.05
C THR A 43 6.15 -8.32 19.89
N GLN A 44 5.46 -8.72 20.96
CA GLN A 44 5.85 -9.89 21.77
C GLN A 44 5.73 -11.21 21.01
N TRP A 45 4.91 -11.23 20.01
CA TRP A 45 4.73 -12.32 19.07
C TRP A 45 6.00 -12.66 18.29
N TYR A 46 6.85 -11.63 18.10
CA TYR A 46 8.11 -11.70 17.36
C TYR A 46 9.32 -11.99 18.23
N GLU A 47 9.26 -11.61 19.50
CA GLU A 47 10.37 -11.79 20.43
C GLU A 47 10.64 -13.27 20.75
N GLY A 48 9.72 -14.16 20.39
CA GLY A 48 9.88 -15.60 20.51
C GLY A 48 10.93 -16.26 19.60
N GLY A 49 11.63 -15.48 18.77
CA GLY A 49 12.92 -15.84 18.16
C GLY A 49 12.98 -17.03 17.23
N GLY A 50 11.85 -17.54 16.75
CA GLY A 50 11.80 -18.63 15.78
C GLY A 50 12.20 -18.21 14.35
N ALA A 51 12.43 -19.17 13.47
CA ALA A 51 12.53 -18.95 12.05
C ALA A 51 11.25 -18.29 11.52
N VAL A 52 11.35 -17.58 10.39
CA VAL A 52 10.19 -16.89 9.75
C VAL A 52 8.96 -17.78 9.68
N GLY A 53 9.14 -19.08 9.42
CA GLY A 53 8.07 -20.08 9.38
C GLY A 53 7.34 -20.35 10.70
N ASP A 54 7.99 -20.14 11.84
CA ASP A 54 7.40 -20.38 13.16
C ASP A 54 6.53 -19.19 13.61
N GLN A 55 6.65 -18.07 12.93
CA GLN A 55 5.98 -16.81 13.26
C GLN A 55 4.81 -16.49 12.33
N ALA A 56 4.52 -17.37 11.38
CA ALA A 56 3.45 -17.14 10.43
C ALA A 56 2.08 -17.46 11.04
N VAL A 57 1.12 -16.59 10.74
CA VAL A 57 -0.30 -16.90 10.95
C VAL A 57 -0.69 -17.98 9.96
N LYS A 58 -0.89 -19.20 10.42
CA LYS A 58 -1.34 -20.30 9.57
C LYS A 58 -2.85 -20.21 9.33
N GLY A 59 -3.20 -19.94 8.07
CA GLY A 59 -4.46 -20.35 7.51
C GLY A 59 -5.72 -19.63 8.02
N ILE A 60 -6.01 -18.47 7.48
CA ILE A 60 -7.38 -17.94 7.47
C ILE A 60 -8.06 -18.56 6.25
N THR A 61 -9.02 -19.47 6.45
CA THR A 61 -9.71 -20.14 5.35
C THR A 61 -11.08 -19.51 5.11
N ILE A 62 -11.35 -19.13 3.87
CA ILE A 62 -12.60 -18.52 3.42
C ILE A 62 -13.26 -19.48 2.44
N TYR A 63 -14.49 -19.90 2.77
CA TYR A 63 -15.25 -20.88 2.01
C TYR A 63 -16.24 -20.20 1.06
N PRO A 64 -16.39 -20.70 -0.20
CA PRO A 64 -17.41 -20.19 -1.10
C PRO A 64 -18.82 -20.55 -0.60
N PRO A 65 -19.85 -19.74 -0.96
CA PRO A 65 -21.25 -20.06 -0.66
C PRO A 65 -21.66 -21.43 -1.22
N ARG A 66 -22.39 -22.20 -0.44
CA ARG A 66 -22.85 -23.56 -0.83
C ARG A 66 -24.11 -23.54 -1.71
N ARG A 67 -24.13 -22.72 -2.75
CA ARG A 67 -25.29 -22.67 -3.67
C ARG A 67 -25.45 -23.97 -4.45
N GLY A 68 -26.29 -24.86 -3.95
CA GLY A 68 -26.81 -26.02 -4.73
C GLY A 68 -25.83 -27.13 -5.07
N ILE A 69 -24.58 -27.07 -4.57
CA ILE A 69 -23.59 -28.11 -4.75
C ILE A 69 -23.71 -29.06 -3.54
N LYS A 70 -24.40 -30.17 -3.69
CA LYS A 70 -24.22 -31.31 -2.78
C LYS A 70 -22.83 -31.88 -3.06
N THR A 71 -21.82 -31.36 -2.43
CA THR A 71 -20.50 -31.99 -2.42
C THR A 71 -20.56 -33.22 -1.53
N GLN A 72 -20.91 -34.36 -2.14
CA GLN A 72 -20.43 -35.65 -1.67
C GLN A 72 -19.00 -35.78 -2.21
N GLY A 73 -18.00 -35.54 -1.42
CA GLY A 73 -16.62 -35.70 -1.81
C GLY A 73 -15.69 -34.90 -0.90
N ASP A 74 -14.44 -35.30 -0.83
CA ASP A 74 -13.40 -34.66 -0.05
C ASP A 74 -13.42 -33.15 -0.19
N PRO A 75 -13.20 -32.40 0.90
CA PRO A 75 -13.09 -30.96 0.82
C PRO A 75 -11.96 -30.65 -0.17
N PHE A 76 -12.25 -29.83 -1.16
CA PHE A 76 -11.22 -29.33 -2.08
C PHE A 76 -10.11 -28.70 -1.24
N GLU A 77 -8.87 -29.06 -1.52
CA GLU A 77 -7.74 -28.38 -0.90
C GLU A 77 -7.85 -26.88 -1.18
N PRO A 78 -7.66 -26.02 -0.16
CA PRO A 78 -7.76 -24.59 -0.35
C PRO A 78 -6.68 -24.08 -1.29
N VAL A 79 -7.04 -23.14 -2.15
CA VAL A 79 -6.06 -22.37 -2.92
C VAL A 79 -5.43 -21.33 -2.00
N LYS A 80 -4.11 -21.32 -1.89
CA LYS A 80 -3.39 -20.48 -0.93
C LYS A 80 -2.94 -19.17 -1.54
N ILE A 81 -3.26 -18.08 -0.85
CA ILE A 81 -2.78 -16.72 -1.14
C ILE A 81 -1.85 -16.32 0.00
N GLY A 82 -0.60 -15.97 -0.32
CA GLY A 82 0.36 -15.47 0.66
C GLY A 82 0.16 -13.98 0.94
N ILE A 83 0.42 -13.55 2.17
CA ILE A 83 0.54 -12.14 2.56
C ILE A 83 1.93 -11.95 3.14
N LEU A 84 2.72 -11.08 2.54
CA LEU A 84 4.04 -10.71 3.03
C LEU A 84 4.01 -9.28 3.54
N ILE A 85 3.92 -9.11 4.85
CA ILE A 85 3.72 -7.82 5.52
C ILE A 85 4.75 -7.62 6.64
N ASP A 86 5.11 -6.37 6.89
CA ASP A 86 5.84 -6.01 8.11
C ASP A 86 4.84 -5.88 9.28
N MET A 87 4.83 -6.88 10.15
CA MET A 87 3.83 -6.96 11.22
C MET A 87 4.12 -6.02 12.40
N GLU A 88 5.33 -5.41 12.49
CA GLU A 88 5.58 -4.35 13.50
C GLU A 88 4.83 -3.06 13.21
N LEU A 89 4.33 -2.88 12.00
CA LEU A 89 3.42 -1.79 11.68
C LEU A 89 2.02 -1.96 12.32
N GLY A 90 1.93 -2.80 13.32
CA GLY A 90 0.83 -3.14 14.26
C GLY A 90 -0.58 -2.67 13.92
N GLN A 91 -0.81 -1.36 13.90
CA GLN A 91 -2.12 -0.79 13.55
C GLN A 91 -2.51 -1.04 12.09
N LEU A 92 -1.55 -1.18 11.18
CA LEU A 92 -1.80 -1.43 9.77
C LEU A 92 -2.15 -2.90 9.51
N LEU A 93 -1.87 -3.81 10.43
CA LEU A 93 -2.12 -5.23 10.22
C LEU A 93 -3.61 -5.52 10.02
N ALA A 94 -4.47 -4.98 10.88
CA ALA A 94 -5.91 -5.13 10.73
C ALA A 94 -6.43 -4.43 9.47
N ASP A 95 -5.89 -3.25 9.16
CA ASP A 95 -6.24 -2.51 7.95
C ASP A 95 -5.71 -3.15 6.66
N TRP A 96 -4.89 -4.17 6.77
CA TRP A 96 -4.49 -5.01 5.64
C TRP A 96 -5.30 -6.31 5.58
N ILE A 97 -5.41 -7.04 6.68
CA ILE A 97 -6.01 -8.38 6.70
C ILE A 97 -7.53 -8.32 6.54
N ASP A 98 -8.22 -7.45 7.27
CA ASP A 98 -9.67 -7.35 7.21
C ASP A 98 -10.20 -7.01 5.80
N PRO A 99 -9.69 -5.98 5.10
CA PRO A 99 -10.16 -5.69 3.74
C PRO A 99 -9.74 -6.77 2.73
N THR A 100 -8.64 -7.49 2.97
CA THR A 100 -8.25 -8.65 2.17
C THR A 100 -9.29 -9.76 2.32
N ILE A 101 -9.74 -10.06 3.54
CA ILE A 101 -10.82 -11.01 3.81
C ILE A 101 -12.11 -10.55 3.13
N LEU A 102 -12.50 -9.28 3.30
CA LEU A 102 -13.70 -8.72 2.69
C LEU A 102 -13.70 -8.89 1.16
N ALA A 103 -12.58 -8.55 0.52
CA ALA A 103 -12.45 -8.65 -0.93
C ALA A 103 -12.63 -10.08 -1.45
N ILE A 104 -12.11 -11.06 -0.71
CA ILE A 104 -12.27 -12.47 -1.04
C ILE A 104 -13.70 -12.93 -0.79
N GLU A 105 -14.30 -12.56 0.35
CA GLU A 105 -15.69 -12.85 0.65
C GLU A 105 -16.64 -12.28 -0.42
N ASP A 106 -16.44 -11.02 -0.81
CA ASP A 106 -17.19 -10.37 -1.88
C ASP A 106 -17.07 -11.16 -3.21
N ALA A 107 -15.85 -11.48 -3.62
CA ALA A 107 -15.60 -12.22 -4.86
C ALA A 107 -16.21 -13.64 -4.84
N LEU A 108 -16.18 -14.33 -3.71
CA LEU A 108 -16.81 -15.63 -3.54
C LEU A 108 -18.34 -15.51 -3.56
N ASN A 109 -18.90 -14.51 -2.91
CA ASN A 109 -20.34 -14.24 -2.90
C ASN A 109 -20.86 -13.86 -4.29
N GLU A 110 -20.10 -13.10 -5.05
CA GLU A 110 -20.38 -12.76 -6.45
C GLU A 110 -20.21 -13.97 -7.39
N GLY A 111 -19.56 -15.03 -6.91
CA GLY A 111 -19.34 -16.26 -7.68
C GLY A 111 -18.20 -16.16 -8.69
N ILE A 112 -17.28 -15.24 -8.48
CA ILE A 112 -16.06 -15.07 -9.29
C ILE A 112 -15.17 -16.32 -9.17
N TRP A 113 -15.09 -16.91 -7.97
CA TRP A 113 -14.41 -18.17 -7.71
C TRP A 113 -15.34 -19.14 -6.98
N ARG A 114 -15.47 -20.40 -7.47
CA ARG A 114 -16.36 -21.41 -6.90
C ARG A 114 -15.74 -22.80 -6.81
N ARG A 115 -14.45 -22.93 -7.16
CA ARG A 115 -13.80 -24.25 -7.25
C ARG A 115 -13.26 -24.78 -5.92
N GLY A 116 -13.34 -24.01 -4.85
CA GLY A 116 -12.89 -24.43 -3.53
C GLY A 116 -12.67 -23.25 -2.59
N PRO A 117 -12.27 -23.51 -1.35
CA PRO A 117 -11.93 -22.46 -0.39
C PRO A 117 -10.63 -21.75 -0.76
N ILE A 118 -10.49 -20.53 -0.25
CA ILE A 118 -9.24 -19.72 -0.30
C ILE A 118 -8.64 -19.73 1.10
N GLU A 119 -7.34 -19.99 1.21
CA GLU A 119 -6.58 -19.89 2.44
C GLU A 119 -5.58 -18.73 2.37
N LEU A 120 -5.64 -17.80 3.32
CA LEU A 120 -4.63 -16.76 3.50
C LEU A 120 -3.51 -17.28 4.40
N VAL A 121 -2.28 -17.16 3.96
CA VAL A 121 -1.07 -17.52 4.71
C VAL A 121 -0.24 -16.26 4.89
N VAL A 122 -0.01 -15.85 6.14
CA VAL A 122 0.66 -14.58 6.45
C VAL A 122 2.09 -14.83 6.89
N ALA A 123 3.04 -14.11 6.31
CA ALA A 123 4.44 -14.09 6.72
C ALA A 123 4.89 -12.66 7.03
N ASP A 124 5.77 -12.54 8.04
CA ASP A 124 6.40 -11.29 8.42
C ASP A 124 7.55 -10.93 7.47
N ALA A 125 7.49 -9.77 6.83
CA ALA A 125 8.54 -9.30 5.94
C ALA A 125 9.81 -8.88 6.69
N ARG A 126 9.69 -8.30 7.90
CA ARG A 126 10.77 -7.75 8.73
C ARG A 126 11.86 -7.00 7.96
N GLY A 127 11.45 -6.28 6.93
CA GLY A 127 12.34 -5.52 6.09
C GLY A 127 12.62 -4.12 6.63
N LEU A 128 12.56 -3.11 5.74
CA LEU A 128 12.59 -1.73 6.17
C LEU A 128 11.35 -1.38 7.00
N PRO A 129 11.49 -0.54 8.03
CA PRO A 129 12.66 0.30 8.35
C PRO A 129 13.78 -0.38 9.15
N ARG A 130 13.71 -1.67 9.44
CA ARG A 130 14.69 -2.38 10.30
C ARG A 130 15.97 -2.81 9.60
N GLU A 131 16.09 -2.55 8.30
CA GLU A 131 17.24 -2.93 7.47
C GLU A 131 17.53 -4.44 7.39
N ASN A 132 16.53 -5.28 7.71
CA ASN A 132 16.70 -6.74 7.67
C ASN A 132 16.18 -7.34 6.36
N TYR A 133 16.84 -7.03 5.27
CA TYR A 133 16.48 -7.46 3.92
C TYR A 133 16.34 -8.98 3.74
N ARG A 134 17.13 -9.74 4.47
CA ARG A 134 17.07 -11.22 4.37
C ARG A 134 15.72 -11.76 4.77
N LYS A 135 15.07 -11.14 5.77
CA LYS A 135 13.75 -11.57 6.24
C LYS A 135 12.64 -11.38 5.20
N VAL A 136 12.76 -10.41 4.32
CA VAL A 136 11.83 -10.23 3.19
C VAL A 136 11.95 -11.42 2.23
N ILE A 137 13.18 -11.79 1.87
CA ILE A 137 13.47 -12.91 0.97
C ILE A 137 13.05 -14.25 1.61
N GLU A 138 13.40 -14.46 2.88
CA GLU A 138 13.05 -15.66 3.65
C GLU A 138 11.54 -15.82 3.77
N GLY A 139 10.82 -14.73 4.09
CA GLY A 139 9.37 -14.74 4.20
C GLY A 139 8.69 -15.07 2.87
N TYR A 140 9.19 -14.51 1.76
CA TYR A 140 8.68 -14.81 0.43
C TYR A 140 8.90 -16.29 0.06
N ARG A 141 10.12 -16.81 0.24
CA ARG A 141 10.44 -18.23 -0.01
C ARG A 141 9.58 -19.16 0.82
N TRP A 142 9.40 -18.83 2.10
CA TRP A 142 8.55 -19.61 2.98
C TRP A 142 7.08 -19.65 2.50
N LEU A 143 6.49 -18.53 2.06
CA LEU A 143 5.14 -18.50 1.49
C LEU A 143 5.02 -19.40 0.25
N VAL A 144 6.04 -19.42 -0.60
CA VAL A 144 6.09 -20.31 -1.77
C VAL A 144 6.16 -21.78 -1.33
N GLU A 145 6.97 -22.12 -0.33
CA GLU A 145 7.06 -23.45 0.26
C GLU A 145 5.75 -23.91 0.90
N GLN A 146 4.95 -22.98 1.44
CA GLN A 146 3.60 -23.29 1.91
C GLN A 146 2.60 -23.57 0.79
N GLY A 147 2.99 -23.42 -0.47
CA GLY A 147 2.15 -23.66 -1.64
C GLY A 147 1.28 -22.48 -2.04
N CYS A 148 1.63 -21.26 -1.66
CA CYS A 148 0.93 -20.06 -2.13
C CYS A 148 1.10 -19.87 -3.63
N VAL A 149 0.00 -19.62 -4.34
CA VAL A 149 -0.01 -19.44 -5.81
C VAL A 149 0.18 -17.98 -6.24
N VAL A 150 0.05 -17.05 -5.31
CA VAL A 150 0.28 -15.61 -5.44
C VAL A 150 0.60 -15.03 -4.07
N VAL A 151 1.42 -13.98 -4.01
CA VAL A 151 1.78 -13.28 -2.78
C VAL A 151 1.35 -11.83 -2.87
N LEU A 152 0.58 -11.36 -1.87
CA LEU A 152 0.24 -9.96 -1.64
C LEU A 152 1.37 -9.30 -0.85
N GLY A 153 1.99 -8.29 -1.43
CA GLY A 153 3.17 -7.66 -0.86
C GLY A 153 4.49 -8.08 -1.56
N PRO A 154 5.63 -7.64 -1.01
CA PRO A 154 5.73 -6.84 0.20
C PRO A 154 5.24 -5.39 0.00
N MET A 155 5.14 -4.65 1.10
CA MET A 155 5.03 -3.20 1.08
C MET A 155 6.43 -2.58 1.19
N ILE A 156 6.51 -1.27 0.92
CA ILE A 156 7.76 -0.49 0.87
C ILE A 156 8.61 -0.83 -0.36
N SER A 157 8.89 0.18 -1.17
CA SER A 157 9.54 0.00 -2.47
C SER A 157 10.89 -0.69 -2.39
N ASP A 158 11.72 -0.39 -1.38
CA ASP A 158 13.03 -1.03 -1.23
C ASP A 158 12.90 -2.52 -0.87
N ASN A 159 11.90 -2.92 -0.07
CA ASN A 159 11.60 -4.33 0.19
C ASN A 159 11.14 -5.06 -1.09
N CYS A 160 10.33 -4.39 -1.91
CA CYS A 160 9.92 -4.92 -3.21
C CYS A 160 11.13 -5.14 -4.12
N LEU A 161 12.01 -4.15 -4.25
CA LEU A 161 13.19 -4.24 -5.09
C LEU A 161 14.13 -5.39 -4.67
N ILE A 162 14.29 -5.60 -3.37
CA ILE A 162 15.15 -6.67 -2.84
C ILE A 162 14.61 -8.06 -3.14
N VAL A 163 13.29 -8.27 -3.08
CA VAL A 163 12.71 -9.59 -3.31
C VAL A 163 12.49 -9.90 -4.79
N GLN A 164 12.59 -8.92 -5.69
CA GLN A 164 12.25 -9.05 -7.10
C GLN A 164 12.93 -10.22 -7.81
N GLU A 165 14.24 -10.40 -7.61
CA GLU A 165 14.99 -11.50 -8.20
C GLU A 165 14.43 -12.85 -7.74
N THR A 166 14.15 -12.99 -6.45
CA THR A 166 13.56 -14.20 -5.86
C THR A 166 12.15 -14.46 -6.41
N VAL A 167 11.35 -13.43 -6.63
CA VAL A 167 10.02 -13.55 -7.24
C VAL A 167 10.12 -14.17 -8.64
N ASN A 168 11.04 -13.66 -9.47
CA ASN A 168 11.21 -14.15 -10.83
C ASN A 168 11.88 -15.56 -10.87
N GLU A 169 12.80 -15.84 -9.94
CA GLU A 169 13.44 -17.15 -9.79
C GLU A 169 12.40 -18.24 -9.46
N LEU A 170 11.56 -17.99 -8.46
CA LEU A 170 10.56 -18.94 -7.97
C LEU A 170 9.30 -18.99 -8.83
N ARG A 171 9.09 -18.02 -9.71
CA ARG A 171 7.97 -17.93 -10.65
C ARG A 171 6.60 -18.00 -9.97
N VAL A 172 6.48 -17.42 -8.80
CA VAL A 172 5.20 -17.17 -8.11
C VAL A 172 4.89 -15.69 -8.22
N PRO A 173 3.72 -15.27 -8.71
CA PRO A 173 3.44 -13.85 -8.85
C PRO A 173 3.36 -13.12 -7.49
N SER A 174 3.96 -11.95 -7.44
CA SER A 174 3.89 -11.05 -6.30
C SER A 174 3.19 -9.75 -6.70
N ILE A 175 2.32 -9.24 -5.84
CA ILE A 175 1.62 -7.97 -6.02
C ILE A 175 2.18 -7.00 -4.98
N GLY A 176 3.28 -6.32 -5.33
CA GLY A 176 3.97 -5.41 -4.43
C GLY A 176 3.25 -4.07 -4.28
N TRP A 177 3.25 -3.53 -3.07
CA TRP A 177 2.82 -2.16 -2.79
C TRP A 177 4.01 -1.21 -2.99
N THR A 178 4.21 -0.80 -4.22
CA THR A 178 5.38 -0.01 -4.59
C THR A 178 5.12 0.92 -5.76
N GLY A 179 5.61 2.15 -5.64
CA GLY A 179 5.72 3.11 -6.73
C GLY A 179 7.02 2.96 -7.54
N ALA A 180 7.93 2.07 -7.16
CA ALA A 180 9.18 1.86 -7.88
C ALA A 180 8.96 1.09 -9.17
N LEU A 181 9.08 1.76 -10.33
CA LEU A 181 8.89 1.13 -11.64
C LEU A 181 9.84 -0.04 -11.91
N LYS A 182 11.03 -0.01 -11.30
CA LYS A 182 12.04 -1.07 -11.45
C LYS A 182 11.59 -2.42 -10.89
N TYR A 183 10.58 -2.43 -10.01
CA TYR A 183 10.03 -3.68 -9.48
C TYR A 183 9.24 -4.47 -10.53
N ALA A 184 8.54 -3.79 -11.42
CA ALA A 184 7.72 -4.42 -12.45
C ALA A 184 8.56 -5.36 -13.33
N SER A 185 8.23 -6.66 -13.31
CA SER A 185 8.95 -7.70 -14.04
C SER A 185 8.04 -8.87 -14.41
N GLU A 186 8.57 -9.99 -14.90
CA GLU A 186 7.72 -11.06 -15.41
C GLU A 186 6.69 -11.57 -14.41
N TYR A 187 7.11 -11.79 -13.14
CA TYR A 187 6.25 -12.27 -12.05
C TYR A 187 5.98 -11.21 -10.97
N ALA A 188 6.53 -10.01 -11.08
CA ALA A 188 6.32 -8.92 -10.14
C ALA A 188 5.36 -7.88 -10.71
N PHE A 189 4.20 -7.77 -10.09
CA PHE A 189 3.13 -6.82 -10.38
C PHE A 189 3.11 -5.73 -9.32
N THR A 190 2.61 -4.54 -9.66
CA THR A 190 2.43 -3.48 -8.67
C THR A 190 0.97 -3.07 -8.58
N ILE A 191 0.46 -3.03 -7.37
CA ILE A 191 -0.64 -2.15 -6.98
C ILE A 191 0.04 -1.03 -6.22
N ALA A 192 0.19 0.10 -6.88
CA ALA A 192 1.05 1.13 -6.37
C ALA A 192 0.45 1.82 -5.15
N ASN A 193 1.24 1.92 -4.07
CA ASN A 193 1.12 3.06 -3.19
C ASN A 193 1.99 4.16 -3.81
N GLY A 194 1.40 4.96 -4.69
CA GLY A 194 2.11 5.96 -5.43
C GLY A 194 2.74 5.49 -6.76
N ASP A 195 3.51 6.37 -7.31
CA ASP A 195 4.28 6.18 -8.53
C ASP A 195 5.47 7.14 -8.48
N ILE A 196 6.62 6.67 -8.04
CA ILE A 196 7.77 7.53 -7.71
C ILE A 196 8.08 8.56 -8.80
N PRO A 197 8.07 8.23 -10.10
CA PRO A 197 8.26 9.25 -11.15
C PRO A 197 7.14 10.30 -11.18
N SER A 198 5.89 9.88 -11.11
CA SER A 198 4.76 10.81 -11.16
C SER A 198 4.67 11.67 -9.90
N GLU A 199 5.01 11.14 -8.74
CA GLU A 199 5.00 11.87 -7.47
C GLU A 199 6.01 13.01 -7.44
N GLY A 200 7.25 12.74 -7.83
CA GLY A 200 8.28 13.78 -7.94
C GLY A 200 7.85 14.89 -8.89
N ALA A 201 7.30 14.51 -10.06
CA ALA A 201 6.79 15.47 -11.03
C ALA A 201 5.59 16.26 -10.46
N MET A 202 4.60 15.60 -9.83
CA MET A 202 3.44 16.26 -9.23
C MET A 202 3.85 17.28 -8.17
N CYS A 203 4.77 16.93 -7.28
CA CYS A 203 5.25 17.83 -6.23
C CYS A 203 5.96 19.07 -6.82
N ALA A 204 6.77 18.89 -7.87
CA ALA A 204 7.43 20.01 -8.54
C ALA A 204 6.40 20.93 -9.26
N HIS A 205 5.43 20.35 -9.98
CA HIS A 205 4.34 21.11 -10.60
C HIS A 205 3.48 21.83 -9.55
N TRP A 206 3.21 21.19 -8.45
CA TRP A 206 2.43 21.80 -7.35
C TRP A 206 3.15 23.04 -6.81
N LEU A 207 4.44 22.94 -6.45
CA LEU A 207 5.23 24.08 -5.98
C LEU A 207 5.26 25.21 -7.02
N LYS A 208 5.49 24.88 -8.29
CA LYS A 208 5.51 25.87 -9.38
C LYS A 208 4.17 26.58 -9.56
N ALA A 209 3.06 25.84 -9.54
CA ALA A 209 1.71 26.38 -9.67
C ALA A 209 1.34 27.34 -8.54
N HIS A 210 1.92 27.15 -7.35
CA HIS A 210 1.75 28.04 -6.21
C HIS A 210 2.78 29.18 -6.15
N GLY A 211 3.59 29.37 -7.22
CA GLY A 211 4.50 30.47 -7.38
C GLY A 211 5.86 30.30 -6.70
N HIS A 212 6.20 29.08 -6.27
CA HIS A 212 7.47 28.79 -5.61
C HIS A 212 8.51 28.33 -6.62
N GLU A 213 9.50 29.20 -6.88
CA GLU A 213 10.52 28.96 -7.89
C GLU A 213 11.89 28.55 -7.30
N LYS A 214 12.13 28.88 -6.03
CA LYS A 214 13.34 28.51 -5.30
C LYS A 214 13.01 27.46 -4.26
N VAL A 215 13.47 26.23 -4.47
CA VAL A 215 13.04 25.08 -3.68
C VAL A 215 14.23 24.39 -3.00
N GLY A 216 14.01 23.99 -1.75
CA GLY A 216 14.88 23.10 -1.01
C GLY A 216 14.47 21.65 -1.24
N LEU A 217 15.45 20.77 -1.39
CA LEU A 217 15.23 19.36 -1.68
C LEU A 217 15.88 18.49 -0.60
N PHE A 218 15.05 17.73 0.10
CA PHE A 218 15.47 16.67 1.02
C PHE A 218 15.10 15.30 0.49
N TRP A 219 15.94 14.33 0.67
CA TRP A 219 15.65 12.95 0.31
C TRP A 219 16.32 11.95 1.26
N GLU A 220 15.61 10.86 1.56
CA GLU A 220 16.10 9.82 2.45
C GLU A 220 17.12 8.92 1.76
N GLN A 221 18.10 8.49 2.53
CA GLN A 221 19.07 7.51 2.07
C GLN A 221 18.38 6.20 1.67
N GLY A 222 18.66 5.74 0.46
CA GLY A 222 18.09 4.51 -0.10
C GLY A 222 17.90 4.63 -1.60
N SER A 223 17.58 3.52 -2.23
CA SER A 223 17.34 3.48 -3.68
C SER A 223 16.10 4.27 -4.07
N SER A 224 15.02 4.09 -3.34
CA SER A 224 13.76 4.79 -3.61
C SER A 224 13.84 6.27 -3.27
N GLY A 225 14.51 6.66 -2.17
CA GLY A 225 14.72 8.06 -1.82
C GLY A 225 15.51 8.80 -2.90
N LYS A 226 16.53 8.15 -3.48
CA LYS A 226 17.26 8.72 -4.61
C LYS A 226 16.38 8.88 -5.86
N ASP A 227 15.55 7.89 -6.18
CA ASP A 227 14.64 7.99 -7.31
C ASP A 227 13.62 9.14 -7.11
N TYR A 228 13.05 9.32 -5.90
CA TYR A 228 12.22 10.48 -5.55
C TYR A 228 12.94 11.81 -5.78
N CYS A 229 14.18 11.90 -5.32
CA CYS A 229 15.02 13.08 -5.51
C CYS A 229 15.24 13.39 -6.99
N ASP A 230 15.66 12.40 -7.77
CA ASP A 230 16.02 12.60 -9.17
C ASP A 230 14.78 13.04 -10.00
N PHE A 231 13.64 12.39 -9.85
CA PHE A 231 12.42 12.77 -10.59
C PHE A 231 11.89 14.15 -10.22
N PHE A 232 11.95 14.51 -8.93
CA PHE A 232 11.60 15.87 -8.51
C PHE A 232 12.56 16.91 -9.10
N ARG A 233 13.88 16.70 -8.95
CA ARG A 233 14.90 17.61 -9.43
C ARG A 233 14.82 17.86 -10.92
N ASP A 234 14.74 16.77 -11.70
CA ASP A 234 14.69 16.86 -13.17
C ASP A 234 13.44 17.63 -13.62
N THR A 235 12.29 17.39 -12.98
CA THR A 235 11.05 18.12 -13.27
C THR A 235 11.17 19.57 -12.83
N ALA A 236 11.63 19.86 -11.62
CA ALA A 236 11.78 21.24 -11.13
C ALA A 236 12.70 22.07 -12.06
N LEU A 237 13.83 21.50 -12.45
CA LEU A 237 14.75 22.17 -13.39
C LEU A 237 14.10 22.38 -14.76
N SER A 238 13.33 21.42 -15.28
CA SER A 238 12.62 21.57 -16.56
C SER A 238 11.55 22.66 -16.52
N LEU A 239 10.97 22.91 -15.34
CA LEU A 239 10.03 24.01 -15.09
C LEU A 239 10.70 25.36 -14.83
N GLY A 240 12.02 25.44 -14.95
CA GLY A 240 12.80 26.66 -14.71
C GLY A 240 12.92 27.03 -13.22
N MET A 241 12.68 26.09 -12.32
CA MET A 241 12.87 26.29 -10.88
C MET A 241 14.36 26.17 -10.52
N THR A 242 14.73 26.70 -9.37
CA THR A 242 16.09 26.65 -8.83
C THR A 242 16.13 25.79 -7.57
N ILE A 243 16.97 24.77 -7.54
CA ILE A 243 17.25 24.01 -6.30
C ILE A 243 18.27 24.84 -5.48
N THR A 244 17.82 25.39 -4.37
CA THR A 244 18.65 26.22 -3.49
C THR A 244 19.64 25.39 -2.70
N LYS A 245 19.21 24.24 -2.23
CA LYS A 245 20.05 23.26 -1.53
C LYS A 245 19.43 21.88 -1.66
N GLU A 246 20.27 20.87 -1.80
CA GLU A 246 19.89 19.45 -1.76
C GLU A 246 20.56 18.79 -0.56
N VAL A 247 19.80 18.04 0.22
CA VAL A 247 20.26 17.36 1.43
C VAL A 247 19.80 15.91 1.42
N LYS A 248 20.75 15.01 1.55
CA LYS A 248 20.49 13.59 1.81
C LYS A 248 20.32 13.38 3.32
N LEU A 249 19.24 12.74 3.71
CA LEU A 249 18.88 12.46 5.10
C LEU A 249 19.22 11.01 5.48
N GLU A 250 19.85 10.87 6.62
CA GLU A 250 19.91 9.59 7.33
C GLU A 250 18.60 9.37 8.12
N PRO A 251 18.28 8.13 8.57
CA PRO A 251 17.04 7.85 9.30
C PRO A 251 16.82 8.70 10.56
N ASN A 252 17.91 9.09 11.24
CA ASN A 252 17.90 10.04 12.36
C ASN A 252 18.78 11.25 11.98
N PRO A 253 18.22 12.23 11.26
CA PRO A 253 19.02 13.30 10.71
C PRO A 253 19.62 14.19 11.81
N VAL A 254 20.93 14.39 11.73
CA VAL A 254 21.67 15.35 12.54
C VAL A 254 21.90 16.60 11.72
N GLY A 255 21.69 17.78 12.32
CA GLY A 255 21.94 19.06 11.63
C GLY A 255 20.82 19.53 10.70
N LEU A 256 19.64 18.89 10.72
CA LEU A 256 18.49 19.28 9.88
C LEU A 256 18.10 20.76 10.10
N GLN A 257 18.18 21.26 11.33
CA GLN A 257 17.89 22.66 11.63
C GLN A 257 18.91 23.60 10.94
N ASP A 258 20.18 23.26 10.89
CA ASP A 258 21.21 24.05 10.21
C ASP A 258 21.00 24.03 8.69
N ASP A 259 20.62 22.89 8.13
CA ASP A 259 20.28 22.76 6.72
C ASP A 259 19.08 23.63 6.33
N LEU A 260 18.03 23.62 7.14
CA LEU A 260 16.84 24.45 6.95
C LEU A 260 17.15 25.93 7.13
N ALA A 261 17.98 26.31 8.11
CA ALA A 261 18.45 27.69 8.28
C ALA A 261 19.22 28.18 7.04
N ALA A 262 20.12 27.35 6.51
CA ALA A 262 20.85 27.66 5.29
C ALA A 262 19.91 27.82 4.07
N MET A 263 18.89 26.97 3.93
CA MET A 263 17.86 27.10 2.88
C MET A 263 17.08 28.41 3.01
N ARG A 264 16.63 28.76 4.22
CA ARG A 264 15.96 30.03 4.47
C ARG A 264 16.82 31.22 4.06
N ASP A 265 18.11 31.20 4.46
CA ASP A 265 19.05 32.30 4.17
C ASP A 265 19.39 32.40 2.66
N LEU A 266 19.25 31.28 1.89
CA LEU A 266 19.35 31.25 0.43
C LEU A 266 18.04 31.72 -0.26
N GLY A 267 17.01 32.05 0.50
CA GLY A 267 15.74 32.53 -0.01
C GLY A 267 14.89 31.39 -0.60
N THR A 268 14.95 30.20 -0.01
CA THR A 268 14.08 29.08 -0.37
C THR A 268 12.62 29.43 -0.10
N GLU A 269 11.77 29.21 -1.09
CA GLU A 269 10.34 29.56 -1.11
C GLU A 269 9.46 28.35 -0.82
N GLY A 270 9.95 27.14 -1.06
CA GLY A 270 9.24 25.89 -0.80
C GLY A 270 10.18 24.73 -0.54
N VAL A 271 9.69 23.69 0.13
CA VAL A 271 10.48 22.51 0.53
C VAL A 271 9.83 21.25 -0.02
N TYR A 272 10.62 20.41 -0.67
CA TYR A 272 10.25 19.05 -1.05
C TYR A 272 10.98 18.02 -0.19
N TYR A 273 10.25 16.98 0.20
CA TYR A 273 10.79 15.83 0.91
C TYR A 273 10.44 14.52 0.22
N GLY A 274 11.45 13.84 -0.33
CA GLY A 274 11.34 12.55 -1.00
C GLY A 274 11.83 11.40 -0.12
N GLY A 275 10.94 10.48 0.24
CA GLY A 275 11.28 9.32 1.07
C GLY A 275 10.07 8.71 1.75
N TYR A 276 10.33 7.99 2.83
CA TYR A 276 9.32 7.28 3.60
C TYR A 276 8.72 8.08 4.77
N GLY A 277 9.18 9.31 4.99
CA GLY A 277 8.64 10.20 6.00
C GLY A 277 9.25 10.05 7.40
N TYR A 278 10.35 9.34 7.57
CA TYR A 278 10.96 9.10 8.90
C TYR A 278 11.43 10.36 9.61
N ALA A 279 11.77 11.41 8.84
CA ALA A 279 12.24 12.67 9.38
C ALA A 279 11.14 13.69 9.72
N THR A 280 9.86 13.39 9.53
CA THR A 280 8.75 14.37 9.66
C THR A 280 8.72 15.07 11.02
N PHE A 281 8.89 14.36 12.12
CA PHE A 281 8.95 14.97 13.47
C PHE A 281 10.18 15.87 13.65
N HIS A 282 11.30 15.52 13.04
CA HIS A 282 12.51 16.37 13.06
C HIS A 282 12.28 17.67 12.29
N PHE A 283 11.58 17.61 11.16
CA PHE A 283 11.17 18.79 10.41
C PHE A 283 10.25 19.68 11.22
N ALA A 284 9.21 19.15 11.85
CA ALA A 284 8.29 19.91 12.68
C ALA A 284 9.02 20.66 13.80
N ALA A 285 9.93 20.00 14.50
CA ALA A 285 10.75 20.59 15.55
C ALA A 285 11.68 21.69 15.00
N ALA A 286 12.33 21.45 13.85
CA ALA A 286 13.28 22.40 13.26
C ALA A 286 12.59 23.64 12.69
N PHE A 287 11.45 23.51 11.99
CA PHE A 287 10.66 24.65 11.50
C PHE A 287 10.21 25.54 12.65
N LYS A 288 9.71 24.92 13.73
CA LYS A 288 9.30 25.66 14.95
C LYS A 288 10.48 26.41 15.59
N ALA A 289 11.64 25.77 15.69
CA ALA A 289 12.83 26.38 16.28
C ALA A 289 13.36 27.57 15.46
N LEU A 290 13.17 27.53 14.13
CA LEU A 290 13.62 28.56 13.20
C LEU A 290 12.59 29.68 13.00
N ASP A 291 11.37 29.54 13.57
CA ASP A 291 10.22 30.42 13.27
C ASP A 291 10.06 30.61 11.74
N TRP A 292 10.14 29.51 11.01
CA TRP A 292 10.06 29.49 9.55
C TRP A 292 9.09 28.39 9.11
N ASP A 293 8.04 28.81 8.39
CA ASP A 293 6.95 27.94 7.94
C ASP A 293 6.77 28.01 6.42
N PRO A 294 7.70 27.44 5.64
CA PRO A 294 7.60 27.44 4.19
C PRO A 294 6.52 26.46 3.72
N PRO A 295 5.89 26.73 2.56
CA PRO A 295 5.17 25.70 1.82
C PRO A 295 6.01 24.45 1.65
N ARG A 296 5.40 23.28 1.93
CA ARG A 296 6.12 22.02 1.92
C ARG A 296 5.28 20.89 1.38
N VAL A 297 5.90 20.05 0.56
CA VAL A 297 5.23 18.93 -0.11
C VAL A 297 6.10 17.68 -0.09
N MET A 298 5.48 16.52 0.02
CA MET A 298 6.16 15.24 0.04
C MET A 298 5.44 14.17 -0.82
N GLY A 299 6.13 13.07 -1.08
CA GLY A 299 5.58 11.93 -1.81
C GLY A 299 4.55 11.12 -1.01
N THR A 300 4.21 9.93 -1.52
CA THR A 300 3.14 9.07 -0.98
C THR A 300 3.37 8.54 0.43
N ALA A 301 4.55 8.70 1.01
CA ALA A 301 4.71 8.46 2.45
C ALA A 301 3.73 9.26 3.30
N PHE A 302 3.29 10.42 2.80
CA PHE A 302 2.25 11.24 3.41
C PHE A 302 0.97 10.44 3.73
N MET A 303 0.48 9.61 2.82
CA MET A 303 -0.77 8.87 2.99
C MET A 303 -0.74 7.86 4.14
N PHE A 304 0.43 7.29 4.46
CA PHE A 304 0.56 6.35 5.58
C PHE A 304 0.51 7.07 6.92
N TYR A 305 1.17 8.21 7.00
CA TYR A 305 1.29 8.95 8.25
C TYR A 305 0.09 9.87 8.49
N SER A 306 -0.45 10.50 7.47
CA SER A 306 -1.61 11.39 7.61
C SER A 306 -2.88 10.67 8.10
N ASN A 307 -2.97 9.37 7.91
CA ASN A 307 -4.07 8.54 8.41
C ASN A 307 -3.81 7.93 9.81
N SER A 308 -2.70 8.27 10.45
CA SER A 308 -2.35 7.81 11.79
C SER A 308 -2.28 8.99 12.76
N ASN A 309 -3.10 8.97 13.81
CA ASN A 309 -3.07 10.00 14.86
C ASN A 309 -1.68 10.16 15.50
N ALA A 310 -0.90 9.08 15.56
CA ALA A 310 0.43 9.11 16.15
C ALA A 310 1.44 9.90 15.29
N TRP A 311 1.22 10.02 13.98
CA TRP A 311 2.13 10.67 13.04
C TRP A 311 1.62 12.01 12.54
N ALA A 312 0.33 12.33 12.75
CA ALA A 312 -0.30 13.55 12.25
C ALA A 312 0.42 14.82 12.73
N GLU A 313 0.91 14.86 13.98
CA GLU A 313 1.64 16.02 14.51
C GLU A 313 2.92 16.33 13.72
N GLY A 314 3.63 15.31 13.25
CA GLY A 314 4.84 15.49 12.43
C GLY A 314 4.55 15.97 11.01
N LEU A 315 3.31 15.81 10.55
CA LEU A 315 2.86 16.17 9.19
C LEU A 315 2.03 17.44 9.13
N GLU A 316 1.78 18.10 10.26
CA GLU A 316 1.02 19.33 10.28
C GLU A 316 1.62 20.39 9.33
N GLY A 317 0.77 20.94 8.46
CA GLY A 317 1.14 21.91 7.44
C GLY A 317 1.84 21.32 6.20
N TRP A 318 2.00 20.00 6.10
CA TRP A 318 2.51 19.36 4.89
C TRP A 318 1.38 19.11 3.88
N HIS A 319 1.70 19.37 2.62
CA HIS A 319 1.01 18.77 1.49
C HIS A 319 1.71 17.46 1.13
N GLY A 320 0.95 16.51 0.59
CA GLY A 320 1.55 15.25 0.18
C GLY A 320 0.71 14.47 -0.81
N VAL A 321 1.38 13.59 -1.53
CA VAL A 321 0.71 12.71 -2.47
C VAL A 321 -0.08 11.66 -1.71
N ASP A 322 -1.35 11.50 -2.09
CA ASP A 322 -2.27 10.51 -1.56
C ASP A 322 -2.91 9.72 -2.72
N GLN A 323 -3.62 8.67 -2.40
CA GLN A 323 -4.38 7.87 -3.37
C GLN A 323 -5.88 7.84 -3.09
N LEU A 324 -6.34 8.51 -2.05
CA LEU A 324 -7.75 8.76 -1.86
C LEU A 324 -8.15 10.02 -2.63
N GLY A 325 -9.21 9.93 -3.40
CA GLY A 325 -9.81 11.08 -4.07
C GLY A 325 -10.50 12.03 -3.10
N GLU A 326 -11.21 13.01 -3.66
CA GLU A 326 -12.14 13.86 -2.90
C GLU A 326 -13.14 12.99 -2.13
N ASP A 327 -13.45 13.37 -0.90
CA ASP A 327 -14.32 12.60 -0.02
C ASP A 327 -15.69 12.35 -0.68
N GLY A 328 -16.08 11.10 -0.73
CA GLY A 328 -17.33 10.68 -1.37
C GLY A 328 -17.33 10.63 -2.89
N ALA A 329 -16.29 11.04 -3.58
CA ALA A 329 -16.26 11.10 -5.04
C ALA A 329 -16.15 9.72 -5.71
N ASN A 330 -15.43 8.76 -5.10
CA ASN A 330 -15.28 7.42 -5.67
C ASN A 330 -16.39 6.47 -5.16
N PRO A 331 -17.37 6.10 -5.98
CA PRO A 331 -18.48 5.26 -5.54
C PRO A 331 -18.04 3.84 -5.16
N ASN A 332 -16.94 3.32 -5.74
CA ASN A 332 -16.43 2.00 -5.40
C ASN A 332 -15.80 1.99 -4.00
N TYR A 333 -15.10 3.08 -3.65
CA TYR A 333 -14.57 3.26 -2.31
C TYR A 333 -15.69 3.33 -1.27
N ASN A 334 -16.71 4.16 -1.52
CA ASN A 334 -17.83 4.33 -0.60
C ASN A 334 -18.56 3.01 -0.35
N ALA A 335 -18.87 2.28 -1.42
CA ALA A 335 -19.53 0.99 -1.31
C ALA A 335 -18.69 -0.07 -0.59
N MET A 336 -17.36 -0.05 -0.79
CA MET A 336 -16.44 -0.94 -0.09
C MET A 336 -16.37 -0.60 1.39
N ILE A 337 -16.22 0.68 1.75
CA ILE A 337 -16.16 1.14 3.16
C ILE A 337 -17.45 0.82 3.90
N GLU A 338 -18.61 1.02 3.29
CA GLU A 338 -19.91 0.66 3.90
C GLU A 338 -19.96 -0.84 4.25
N ARG A 339 -19.53 -1.72 3.33
CA ARG A 339 -19.46 -3.15 3.60
C ARG A 339 -18.43 -3.50 4.66
N PHE A 340 -17.27 -2.82 4.64
CA PHE A 340 -16.20 -3.00 5.62
C PHE A 340 -16.68 -2.66 7.03
N GLU A 341 -17.29 -1.48 7.21
CA GLU A 341 -17.83 -1.04 8.49
C GLU A 341 -18.91 -2.01 9.01
N LYS A 342 -19.78 -2.45 8.13
CA LYS A 342 -20.82 -3.43 8.46
C LYS A 342 -20.23 -4.79 8.85
N ARG A 343 -19.19 -5.25 8.13
CA ARG A 343 -18.58 -6.57 8.32
C ARG A 343 -17.75 -6.66 9.59
N PHE A 344 -16.96 -5.62 9.89
CA PHE A 344 -15.97 -5.63 10.96
C PHE A 344 -16.35 -4.78 12.18
N GLY A 345 -17.46 -4.05 12.13
CA GLY A 345 -17.97 -3.24 13.24
C GLY A 345 -17.03 -2.09 13.63
N ARG A 346 -16.13 -1.69 12.72
CA ARG A 346 -15.17 -0.60 12.95
C ARG A 346 -15.06 0.31 11.74
N VAL A 347 -14.69 1.54 12.00
CA VAL A 347 -14.41 2.55 10.97
C VAL A 347 -12.91 2.62 10.73
N SER A 348 -12.51 2.46 9.48
CA SER A 348 -11.14 2.72 9.05
C SER A 348 -11.16 3.23 7.60
N ARG A 349 -11.11 4.56 7.48
CA ARG A 349 -11.25 5.28 6.19
C ARG A 349 -9.89 5.77 5.74
N ASN A 350 -9.00 4.86 5.43
CA ASN A 350 -7.66 5.19 4.97
C ASN A 350 -7.29 4.45 3.68
N VAL A 351 -6.21 4.90 3.09
CA VAL A 351 -5.69 4.35 1.84
C VAL A 351 -5.29 2.88 1.95
N VAL A 352 -4.82 2.44 3.12
CA VAL A 352 -4.36 1.06 3.35
C VAL A 352 -5.50 0.07 3.16
N VAL A 353 -6.68 0.39 3.71
CA VAL A 353 -7.90 -0.44 3.55
C VAL A 353 -8.26 -0.61 2.08
N ALA A 354 -8.26 0.48 1.31
CA ALA A 354 -8.57 0.45 -0.11
C ALA A 354 -7.51 -0.32 -0.92
N LEU A 355 -6.22 -0.10 -0.63
CA LEU A 355 -5.12 -0.82 -1.27
C LEU A 355 -5.17 -2.32 -1.02
N ALA A 356 -5.41 -2.73 0.23
CA ALA A 356 -5.49 -4.14 0.59
C ALA A 356 -6.68 -4.82 -0.09
N TYR A 357 -7.83 -4.15 -0.11
CA TYR A 357 -9.02 -4.62 -0.80
C TYR A 357 -8.77 -4.82 -2.31
N ASP A 358 -8.22 -3.81 -2.98
CA ASP A 358 -7.91 -3.90 -4.42
C ASP A 358 -6.83 -4.94 -4.72
N THR A 359 -5.80 -5.06 -3.87
CA THR A 359 -4.73 -6.07 -4.01
C THR A 359 -5.30 -7.49 -3.95
N ALA A 360 -6.19 -7.75 -2.98
CA ALA A 360 -6.84 -9.04 -2.84
C ALA A 360 -7.78 -9.34 -4.03
N ARG A 361 -8.49 -8.33 -4.54
CA ARG A 361 -9.31 -8.48 -5.76
C ARG A 361 -8.45 -8.87 -6.96
N VAL A 362 -7.29 -8.26 -7.13
CA VAL A 362 -6.35 -8.65 -8.21
C VAL A 362 -5.97 -10.12 -8.08
N ALA A 363 -5.63 -10.57 -6.88
CA ALA A 363 -5.24 -11.98 -6.66
C ALA A 363 -6.38 -12.94 -6.97
N ILE A 364 -7.57 -12.73 -6.40
CA ILE A 364 -8.71 -13.64 -6.61
C ILE A 364 -9.21 -13.65 -8.05
N HIS A 365 -9.21 -12.50 -8.74
CA HIS A 365 -9.51 -12.44 -10.17
C HIS A 365 -8.43 -13.12 -11.01
N GLY A 366 -7.14 -12.99 -10.63
CA GLY A 366 -6.05 -13.74 -11.26
C GLY A 366 -6.24 -15.24 -11.17
N ILE A 367 -6.61 -15.74 -9.97
CA ILE A 367 -6.92 -17.16 -9.74
C ILE A 367 -8.17 -17.58 -10.55
N ALA A 368 -9.20 -16.76 -10.58
CA ALA A 368 -10.44 -17.06 -11.28
C ALA A 368 -10.25 -17.12 -12.82
N ASN A 369 -9.40 -16.26 -13.35
CA ASN A 369 -9.05 -16.21 -14.78
C ASN A 369 -8.05 -17.29 -15.20
N ALA A 370 -7.41 -17.97 -14.23
CA ALA A 370 -6.44 -19.02 -14.47
C ALA A 370 -7.12 -20.31 -14.99
N ALA A 371 -6.46 -21.04 -15.88
CA ALA A 371 -6.94 -22.36 -16.32
C ALA A 371 -6.97 -23.35 -15.14
N ILE A 372 -5.90 -23.33 -14.33
CA ILE A 372 -5.78 -24.05 -13.07
C ILE A 372 -5.10 -23.11 -12.03
N PRO A 373 -5.34 -23.30 -10.70
CA PRO A 373 -4.82 -22.43 -9.67
C PRO A 373 -3.35 -22.73 -9.36
N GLU A 374 -2.48 -22.60 -10.36
CA GLU A 374 -1.03 -22.72 -10.24
C GLU A 374 -0.36 -21.37 -10.58
N PRO A 375 0.81 -21.06 -10.01
CA PRO A 375 1.44 -19.75 -10.10
C PRO A 375 1.54 -19.18 -11.52
N ARG A 376 1.99 -20.00 -12.49
CA ARG A 376 2.10 -19.58 -13.89
C ARG A 376 0.75 -19.14 -14.47
N TRP A 377 -0.30 -19.94 -14.24
CA TRP A 377 -1.62 -19.63 -14.78
C TRP A 377 -2.31 -18.49 -14.06
N VAL A 378 -2.02 -18.34 -12.76
CA VAL A 378 -2.48 -17.18 -11.97
C VAL A 378 -1.84 -15.90 -12.50
N LYS A 379 -0.54 -15.90 -12.79
CA LYS A 379 0.16 -14.79 -13.46
C LYS A 379 -0.52 -14.42 -14.79
N GLU A 380 -0.80 -15.40 -15.65
CA GLU A 380 -1.51 -15.18 -16.91
C GLU A 380 -2.96 -14.71 -16.69
N GLY A 381 -3.61 -15.19 -15.63
CA GLY A 381 -4.93 -14.75 -15.22
C GLY A 381 -4.96 -13.29 -14.78
N MET A 382 -3.94 -12.84 -14.05
CA MET A 382 -3.77 -11.43 -13.69
C MET A 382 -3.53 -10.56 -14.93
N GLU A 383 -2.73 -11.03 -15.89
CA GLU A 383 -2.49 -10.34 -17.16
C GLU A 383 -3.76 -10.15 -18.02
N ARG A 384 -4.85 -10.84 -17.70
CA ARG A 384 -6.15 -10.71 -18.37
C ARG A 384 -7.11 -9.74 -17.67
N ILE A 385 -6.74 -9.21 -16.53
CA ILE A 385 -7.57 -8.22 -15.82
C ILE A 385 -7.65 -6.95 -16.66
N ARG A 386 -8.88 -6.50 -16.98
CA ARG A 386 -9.18 -5.29 -17.74
C ARG A 386 -10.28 -4.52 -17.07
N TRP A 387 -10.12 -3.21 -17.00
CA TRP A 387 -11.14 -2.27 -16.55
C TRP A 387 -11.79 -2.62 -15.21
N MET A 388 -11.06 -3.31 -14.31
CA MET A 388 -11.58 -3.62 -12.99
C MET A 388 -11.69 -2.31 -12.19
N PRO A 389 -12.88 -1.90 -11.75
CA PRO A 389 -13.05 -0.65 -11.01
C PRO A 389 -12.19 -0.65 -9.75
N ALA A 390 -11.46 0.43 -9.50
CA ALA A 390 -10.60 0.57 -8.32
C ALA A 390 -11.35 1.23 -7.16
N THR A 391 -10.96 0.90 -5.94
CA THR A 391 -11.44 1.60 -4.74
C THR A 391 -10.57 2.81 -4.41
N ASN A 392 -9.32 2.84 -4.84
CA ASN A 392 -8.43 4.00 -4.73
C ASN A 392 -8.61 4.98 -5.88
N GLY A 393 -8.14 6.20 -5.66
CA GLY A 393 -8.13 7.27 -6.64
C GLY A 393 -9.48 7.96 -6.83
N GLY A 394 -9.52 8.83 -7.84
CA GLY A 394 -10.71 9.55 -8.25
C GLY A 394 -11.72 8.67 -9.00
N PRO A 395 -12.88 9.26 -9.35
CA PRO A 395 -13.88 8.59 -10.17
C PRO A 395 -13.27 8.12 -11.49
N GLY A 396 -13.59 6.88 -11.89
CA GLY A 396 -13.07 6.29 -13.14
C GLY A 396 -11.68 5.66 -13.03
N THR A 397 -11.06 5.67 -11.88
CA THR A 397 -9.84 4.87 -11.63
C THR A 397 -10.16 3.39 -11.77
N TYR A 398 -9.30 2.65 -12.46
CA TYR A 398 -9.45 1.22 -12.69
C TYR A 398 -8.11 0.50 -12.60
N ILE A 399 -8.18 -0.82 -12.47
CA ILE A 399 -7.02 -1.71 -12.43
C ILE A 399 -6.97 -2.51 -13.72
N GLN A 400 -5.80 -2.55 -14.32
CA GLN A 400 -5.53 -3.30 -15.53
C GLN A 400 -4.08 -3.76 -15.58
N PHE A 401 -3.86 -4.96 -16.11
CA PHE A 401 -2.54 -5.49 -16.39
C PHE A 401 -2.45 -6.05 -17.82
N GLY A 402 -1.23 -6.37 -18.23
CA GLY A 402 -0.94 -7.02 -19.52
C GLY A 402 0.43 -7.69 -19.48
N PRO A 403 0.81 -8.42 -20.56
CA PRO A 403 2.10 -9.11 -20.61
C PRO A 403 3.30 -8.18 -20.43
N HIS A 404 3.15 -6.91 -20.80
CA HIS A 404 4.20 -5.89 -20.72
C HIS A 404 3.81 -4.69 -19.84
N ASP A 405 2.66 -4.77 -19.16
CA ASP A 405 2.15 -3.74 -18.27
C ASP A 405 1.86 -4.37 -16.89
N ARG A 406 2.74 -4.13 -15.94
CA ARG A 406 2.69 -4.69 -14.59
C ARG A 406 2.21 -3.69 -13.55
N LYS A 407 1.90 -2.47 -13.94
CA LYS A 407 1.40 -1.42 -13.04
C LYS A 407 -0.13 -1.47 -13.04
N GLY A 408 -0.74 -1.67 -11.89
CA GLY A 408 -2.17 -1.92 -11.76
C GLY A 408 -3.05 -0.71 -12.01
N TYR A 409 -2.91 0.34 -11.22
CA TYR A 409 -3.78 1.51 -11.31
C TYR A 409 -3.61 2.30 -12.61
N LYS A 410 -4.75 2.72 -13.15
CA LYS A 410 -4.90 3.58 -14.33
C LYS A 410 -5.88 4.71 -14.02
N GLY A 411 -5.71 5.85 -14.70
CA GLY A 411 -6.53 7.03 -14.48
C GLY A 411 -5.97 7.91 -13.35
N ASP A 412 -6.83 8.70 -12.74
CA ASP A 412 -6.45 9.69 -11.71
C ASP A 412 -6.40 9.04 -10.32
N PHE A 413 -5.38 8.21 -10.10
CA PHE A 413 -5.21 7.52 -8.82
C PHE A 413 -4.31 8.26 -7.84
N LEU A 414 -3.61 9.33 -8.26
CA LEU A 414 -2.81 10.19 -7.39
C LEU A 414 -3.48 11.54 -7.18
N THR A 415 -3.46 11.99 -5.95
CA THR A 415 -4.02 13.28 -5.50
C THR A 415 -2.99 14.00 -4.65
N ILE A 416 -3.20 15.29 -4.39
CA ILE A 416 -2.50 16.00 -3.33
C ILE A 416 -3.51 16.34 -2.25
N ARG A 417 -3.13 16.06 -1.01
CA ARG A 417 -3.88 16.41 0.20
C ARG A 417 -3.00 17.23 1.12
N HIS A 418 -3.65 17.96 2.01
CA HIS A 418 -3.01 18.83 2.99
C HIS A 418 -3.46 18.44 4.39
N LEU A 419 -2.53 18.32 5.33
CA LEU A 419 -2.89 18.20 6.74
C LEU A 419 -2.82 19.56 7.41
N ARG A 420 -3.97 20.05 7.86
CA ARG A 420 -4.12 21.34 8.54
C ARG A 420 -5.04 21.20 9.75
N ASP A 421 -4.59 21.72 10.90
CA ASP A 421 -5.34 21.66 12.15
C ASP A 421 -5.85 20.24 12.49
N GLY A 422 -5.01 19.23 12.18
CA GLY A 422 -5.32 17.81 12.35
C GLY A 422 -6.40 17.29 11.39
N GLN A 423 -6.82 18.06 10.38
CA GLN A 423 -7.78 17.66 9.37
C GLN A 423 -7.10 17.46 8.02
N LEU A 424 -7.49 16.38 7.34
CA LEU A 424 -6.98 16.04 6.02
C LEU A 424 -7.87 16.67 4.95
N GLU A 425 -7.35 17.66 4.25
CA GLU A 425 -8.05 18.41 3.21
C GLU A 425 -7.63 17.92 1.82
N PHE A 426 -8.56 17.83 0.89
CA PHE A 426 -8.29 17.53 -0.51
C PHE A 426 -7.83 18.78 -1.25
N ASP A 427 -6.67 18.74 -1.92
CA ASP A 427 -6.09 19.85 -2.66
C ASP A 427 -6.16 19.68 -4.20
N GLY A 428 -6.51 18.52 -4.68
CA GLY A 428 -6.78 18.31 -6.10
C GLY A 428 -6.12 17.08 -6.72
N TYR A 429 -6.47 16.85 -7.98
CA TYR A 429 -5.86 15.88 -8.88
C TYR A 429 -4.80 16.59 -9.72
N HIS A 430 -3.57 16.61 -9.22
CA HIS A 430 -2.48 17.26 -9.93
C HIS A 430 -1.86 16.29 -10.94
N ARG A 431 -2.29 16.40 -12.19
CA ARG A 431 -1.62 15.70 -13.29
C ARG A 431 -0.36 16.47 -13.66
N PRO A 432 0.79 15.81 -13.84
CA PRO A 432 1.90 16.45 -14.54
C PRO A 432 1.41 16.76 -15.96
N GLU A 433 1.30 18.04 -16.28
CA GLU A 433 1.10 18.45 -17.66
C GLU A 433 2.40 18.14 -18.40
N TRP A 434 2.40 17.06 -19.17
CA TRP A 434 3.44 16.87 -20.17
C TRP A 434 3.38 18.07 -21.09
N PRO A 435 4.51 18.77 -21.36
CA PRO A 435 4.51 19.83 -22.31
C PRO A 435 3.89 19.29 -23.59
N SER A 436 2.71 19.81 -23.93
CA SER A 436 2.08 19.49 -25.19
C SER A 436 3.11 19.84 -26.28
N ASN A 437 3.50 18.87 -27.09
CA ASN A 437 4.30 19.09 -28.29
C ASN A 437 3.48 19.88 -29.30
N THR A 438 2.92 21.02 -28.90
CA THR A 438 2.46 22.07 -29.79
C THR A 438 3.64 22.99 -30.10
N ALA A 439 4.73 22.39 -30.59
CA ALA A 439 5.69 23.13 -31.34
C ALA A 439 5.12 23.32 -32.72
N GLY A 440 4.59 24.53 -32.96
CA GLY A 440 4.57 25.19 -34.25
C GLY A 440 3.75 24.52 -35.34
N SER A 441 2.55 25.02 -35.54
CA SER A 441 2.01 25.24 -36.88
C SER A 441 2.31 26.66 -37.32
#